data_b63475c9c74ed56c9805dee9128c72ac
#
_entry.id   b63475c9c74ed56c9805dee9128c72ac
#
_cell.length_a   1.000
_cell.length_b   1.000
_cell.length_c   1.000
_cell.angle_alpha   90.00
_cell.angle_beta   90.00
_cell.angle_gamma   90.00
#
_symmetry.space_group_name_H-M   'P 1'
#
loop_
_entity.id
_entity.type
_entity.pdbx_description
1 polymer ?
#
loop_
_entity_poly.entity_id
_entity_poly.type
_entity_poly.pdbx_seq_one_letter_code
_entity_poly.pdbx_strand_id
1 'polypeptide(L)'
;MGSEAVAVECKSNLKIDDVNEHLERLAKLKRLLPRYASFKVMGAVAAMVIPDNVARYAASKGLFVIGQSGEDLTIRNDDDFTPAVW
;
A
#
# COMPACT_ATOMS: atom_id res chain seq x y z
N MET A 1 6.52 8.78 -21.89
CA MET A 1 6.06 9.13 -20.54
C MET A 1 5.56 7.91 -19.81
N GLY A 2 5.99 7.75 -18.59
CA GLY A 2 5.51 6.67 -17.76
C GLY A 2 4.16 7.00 -17.14
N SER A 3 3.32 6.00 -17.00
CA SER A 3 2.11 6.11 -16.20
C SER A 3 2.35 5.48 -14.84
N GLU A 4 1.70 6.02 -13.84
CA GLU A 4 1.82 5.53 -12.47
C GLU A 4 0.46 5.04 -11.98
N ALA A 5 0.48 4.01 -11.14
CA ALA A 5 -0.73 3.49 -10.51
C ALA A 5 -0.42 3.13 -9.06
N VAL A 6 -1.40 3.27 -8.20
CA VAL A 6 -1.30 2.86 -6.80
C VAL A 6 -2.43 1.89 -6.53
N ALA A 7 -2.07 0.68 -6.11
CA ALA A 7 -3.05 -0.33 -5.71
C ALA A 7 -3.27 -0.25 -4.21
N VAL A 8 -4.49 0.01 -3.79
CA VAL A 8 -4.83 0.24 -2.38
C VAL A 8 -5.68 -0.90 -1.86
N GLU A 9 -5.31 -1.45 -0.71
CA GLU A 9 -6.13 -2.38 0.06
C GLU A 9 -6.75 -1.64 1.24
N CYS A 10 -8.08 -1.68 1.34
CA CYS A 10 -8.83 -1.00 2.41
C CYS A 10 -9.38 -2.02 3.39
N LYS A 11 -9.15 -1.79 4.67
CA LYS A 11 -9.66 -2.62 5.76
C LYS A 11 -10.18 -1.75 6.89
N SER A 12 -11.09 -2.26 7.71
CA SER A 12 -11.50 -1.57 8.93
C SER A 12 -10.40 -1.63 9.97
N ASN A 13 -9.85 -2.82 10.18
CA ASN A 13 -8.71 -3.10 11.05
C ASN A 13 -7.62 -3.76 10.23
N LEU A 14 -6.45 -3.14 10.16
CA LEU A 14 -5.35 -3.70 9.40
C LEU A 14 -4.53 -4.64 10.26
N LYS A 15 -4.24 -5.83 9.71
CA LYS A 15 -3.43 -6.86 10.37
C LYS A 15 -2.23 -7.19 9.50
N ILE A 16 -1.23 -7.82 10.09
CA ILE A 16 -0.02 -8.26 9.36
C ILE A 16 -0.39 -9.15 8.17
N ASP A 17 -1.34 -10.08 8.37
CA ASP A 17 -1.77 -10.97 7.29
C ASP A 17 -2.36 -10.21 6.11
N ASP A 18 -3.10 -9.13 6.38
CA ASP A 18 -3.67 -8.29 5.32
C ASP A 18 -2.57 -7.63 4.48
N VAL A 19 -1.52 -7.17 5.16
CA VAL A 19 -0.36 -6.58 4.48
C VAL A 19 0.31 -7.62 3.59
N ASN A 20 0.54 -8.82 4.12
CA ASN A 20 1.19 -9.89 3.37
C ASN A 20 0.37 -10.32 2.15
N GLU A 21 -0.95 -10.42 2.29
CA GLU A 21 -1.83 -10.75 1.17
C GLU A 21 -1.77 -9.69 0.07
N HIS A 22 -1.74 -8.42 0.47
CA HIS A 22 -1.64 -7.34 -0.50
C HIS A 22 -0.30 -7.34 -1.22
N LEU A 23 0.79 -7.64 -0.52
CA LEU A 23 2.11 -7.78 -1.13
C LEU A 23 2.13 -8.90 -2.17
N GLU A 24 1.47 -10.02 -1.90
CA GLU A 24 1.35 -11.11 -2.86
C GLU A 24 0.58 -10.68 -4.11
N ARG A 25 -0.52 -9.94 -3.93
CA ARG A 25 -1.31 -9.42 -5.05
C ARG A 25 -0.49 -8.46 -5.90
N LEU A 26 0.26 -7.57 -5.25
CA LEU A 26 1.13 -6.63 -5.96
C LEU A 26 2.19 -7.34 -6.79
N ALA A 27 2.77 -8.40 -6.26
CA ALA A 27 3.79 -9.19 -6.97
C ALA A 27 3.22 -9.84 -8.25
N LYS A 28 1.91 -10.06 -8.31
CA LYS A 28 1.25 -10.71 -9.43
C LYS A 28 0.49 -9.74 -10.34
N LEU A 29 0.39 -8.47 -9.94
CA LEU A 29 -0.55 -7.53 -10.56
C LEU A 29 -0.31 -7.36 -12.05
N LYS A 30 0.92 -7.13 -12.47
CA LYS A 30 1.23 -6.91 -13.89
C LYS A 30 0.99 -8.14 -14.73
N ARG A 31 1.19 -9.33 -14.16
CA ARG A 31 0.93 -10.60 -14.84
C ARG A 31 -0.57 -10.84 -14.99
N LEU A 32 -1.35 -10.52 -13.94
CA LEU A 32 -2.80 -10.72 -13.95
C LEU A 32 -3.52 -9.63 -14.72
N LEU A 33 -2.95 -8.42 -14.77
CA LEU A 33 -3.51 -7.28 -15.46
C LEU A 33 -2.48 -6.71 -16.43
N PRO A 34 -2.29 -7.33 -17.60
CA PRO A 34 -1.24 -6.95 -18.55
C PRO A 34 -1.27 -5.50 -18.99
N ARG A 35 -2.44 -4.84 -18.95
CA ARG A 35 -2.55 -3.42 -19.31
C ARG A 35 -1.72 -2.51 -18.41
N TYR A 36 -1.32 -2.99 -17.22
CA TYR A 36 -0.46 -2.23 -16.30
C TYR A 36 1.01 -2.62 -16.39
N ALA A 37 1.39 -3.46 -17.37
CA ALA A 37 2.77 -3.95 -17.46
C ALA A 37 3.80 -2.83 -17.64
N SER A 38 3.40 -1.73 -18.31
CA SER A 38 4.27 -0.58 -18.52
C SER A 38 4.14 0.49 -17.43
N PHE A 39 3.24 0.29 -16.46
CA PHE A 39 3.03 1.26 -15.39
C PHE A 39 4.06 1.09 -14.29
N LYS A 40 4.41 2.21 -13.66
CA LYS A 40 5.10 2.20 -12.37
C LYS A 40 4.03 1.98 -11.31
N VAL A 41 4.00 0.79 -10.72
CA VAL A 41 2.98 0.41 -9.75
C VAL A 41 3.53 0.49 -8.34
N MET A 42 2.85 1.24 -7.50
CA MET A 42 3.13 1.34 -6.07
C MET A 42 1.96 0.74 -5.30
N GLY A 43 2.15 0.44 -4.03
CA GLY A 43 1.10 -0.13 -3.19
C GLY A 43 0.82 0.71 -1.97
N ALA A 44 -0.40 0.60 -1.47
CA ALA A 44 -0.83 1.26 -0.25
C ALA A 44 -1.79 0.36 0.53
N VAL A 45 -1.80 0.54 1.84
CA VAL A 45 -2.82 -0.03 2.71
C VAL A 45 -3.52 1.12 3.42
N ALA A 46 -4.83 1.01 3.56
CA ALA A 46 -5.65 2.04 4.21
C ALA A 46 -6.58 1.37 5.20
N ALA A 47 -6.70 1.94 6.39
CA ALA A 47 -7.61 1.42 7.40
C ALA A 47 -7.98 2.48 8.42
N MET A 48 -9.10 2.26 9.12
CA MET A 48 -9.52 3.09 10.23
C MET A 48 -8.67 2.82 11.48
N VAL A 49 -8.31 1.56 11.69
CA VAL A 49 -7.47 1.15 12.82
C VAL A 49 -6.22 0.47 12.28
N ILE A 50 -5.06 1.04 12.60
CA ILE A 50 -3.76 0.50 12.18
C ILE A 50 -2.86 0.49 13.40
N PRO A 51 -2.60 -0.69 13.99
CA PRO A 51 -1.61 -0.80 15.08
C PRO A 51 -0.24 -0.33 14.60
N ASP A 52 0.53 0.30 15.50
CA ASP A 52 1.83 0.87 15.15
C ASP A 52 2.80 -0.14 14.55
N ASN A 53 2.81 -1.37 15.08
CA ASN A 53 3.68 -2.42 14.56
C ASN A 53 3.29 -2.82 13.12
N VAL A 54 2.00 -2.81 12.82
CA VAL A 54 1.52 -3.12 11.46
C VAL A 54 1.85 -1.98 10.50
N ALA A 55 1.69 -0.74 10.95
CA ALA A 55 2.06 0.43 10.15
C ALA A 55 3.55 0.41 9.79
N ARG A 56 4.41 0.13 10.78
CA ARG A 56 5.86 0.04 10.54
C ARG A 56 6.21 -1.11 9.61
N TYR A 57 5.55 -2.25 9.77
CA TYR A 57 5.77 -3.40 8.90
C TYR A 57 5.42 -3.07 7.45
N ALA A 58 4.24 -2.49 7.23
CA ALA A 58 3.80 -2.12 5.87
C ALA A 58 4.76 -1.10 5.24
N ALA A 59 5.16 -0.08 5.99
CA ALA A 59 6.11 0.92 5.50
C ALA A 59 7.47 0.29 5.18
N SER A 60 7.94 -0.67 6.00
CA SER A 60 9.20 -1.36 5.74
C SER A 60 9.18 -2.18 4.47
N LYS A 61 7.98 -2.58 4.00
CA LYS A 61 7.79 -3.31 2.75
C LYS A 61 7.56 -2.38 1.56
N GLY A 62 7.67 -1.08 1.75
CA GLY A 62 7.53 -0.10 0.69
C GLY A 62 6.10 0.31 0.38
N LEU A 63 5.16 0.06 1.28
CA LEU A 63 3.77 0.44 1.10
C LEU A 63 3.48 1.79 1.74
N PHE A 64 2.68 2.60 1.07
CA PHE A 64 2.08 3.76 1.72
C PHE A 64 1.10 3.27 2.80
N VAL A 65 1.07 3.95 3.93
CA VAL A 65 0.13 3.65 5.02
C VAL A 65 -0.80 4.84 5.18
N ILE A 66 -2.09 4.61 4.94
CA ILE A 66 -3.10 5.65 4.97
C ILE A 66 -4.04 5.39 6.13
N GLY A 67 -4.05 6.30 7.09
CA GLY A 67 -4.97 6.25 8.23
C GLY A 67 -6.17 7.14 8.00
N GLN A 68 -7.29 6.78 8.57
CA GLN A 68 -8.49 7.60 8.56
C GLN A 68 -8.77 8.13 9.96
N SER A 69 -8.98 9.44 10.06
CA SER A 69 -9.34 10.11 11.31
C SER A 69 -10.55 11.01 11.02
N GLY A 70 -11.74 10.54 11.43
CA GLY A 70 -12.97 11.22 11.08
C GLY A 70 -13.18 11.21 9.57
N GLU A 71 -13.29 12.40 8.96
CA GLU A 71 -13.45 12.55 7.51
C GLU A 71 -12.11 12.70 6.78
N ASP A 72 -11.01 12.80 7.52
CA ASP A 72 -9.70 13.06 6.94
C ASP A 72 -8.92 11.76 6.71
N LEU A 73 -8.18 11.74 5.60
CA LEU A 73 -7.22 10.69 5.30
C LEU A 73 -5.82 11.25 5.50
N THR A 74 -4.96 10.50 6.17
CA THR A 74 -3.61 10.93 6.48
C THR A 74 -2.61 9.86 6.06
N ILE A 75 -1.59 10.27 5.31
CA ILE A 75 -0.47 9.38 5.02
C ILE A 75 0.44 9.36 6.25
N ARG A 76 0.66 8.17 6.80
CA ARG A 76 1.40 8.00 8.06
C ARG A 76 2.88 7.70 7.86
N ASN A 77 3.35 7.61 6.63
CA ASN A 77 4.77 7.35 6.35
C ASN A 77 5.62 8.57 6.71
N ASP A 78 6.88 8.30 7.06
CA ASP A 78 7.84 9.37 7.33
C ASP A 78 8.22 10.10 6.04
N ASP A 79 8.78 11.32 6.19
CA ASP A 79 9.17 12.15 5.05
C ASP A 79 10.24 11.50 4.16
N ASP A 80 11.07 10.65 4.74
CA ASP A 80 12.14 9.95 4.02
C ASP A 80 11.69 8.61 3.44
N PHE A 81 10.40 8.30 3.54
CA PHE A 81 9.85 7.06 2.99
C PHE A 81 10.00 7.02 1.47
N THR A 82 10.45 5.89 0.96
CA THR A 82 10.52 5.64 -0.50
C THR A 82 9.66 4.42 -0.80
N PRO A 83 8.62 4.57 -1.64
CA PRO A 83 7.77 3.44 -1.98
C PRO A 83 8.50 2.42 -2.84
N ALA A 84 8.17 1.15 -2.63
CA ALA A 84 8.59 0.10 -3.54
C ALA A 84 7.78 0.20 -4.84
N VAL A 85 8.35 -0.33 -5.92
CA VAL A 85 7.71 -0.35 -7.24
C VAL A 85 7.59 -1.80 -7.67
N TRP A 86 6.40 -2.17 -8.08
CA TRP A 86 6.09 -3.52 -8.56
C TRP A 86 5.91 -3.60 -10.06
#